data_fe0da02731557eb5aba5e3917a1e619f
#
_entry.id   fe0da02731557eb5aba5e3917a1e619f
#
_cell.length_a   1.000
_cell.length_b   1.000
_cell.length_c   1.000
_cell.angle_alpha   90.00
_cell.angle_beta   90.00
_cell.angle_gamma   90.00
#
_symmetry.space_group_name_H-M   'P 1'
#
loop_
_entity.id
_entity.type
_entity.pdbx_description
1 polymer ?
#
loop_
_entity_poly.entity_id
_entity_poly.type
_entity_poly.pdbx_seq_one_letter_code
_entity_poly.pdbx_strand_id
1 'polypeptide(L)'
;VSGSMGEPREKIDVLNECIRHMLDDFATADVGRGVIHVGVIAFSQNRAELHQDMVPAAEASWTDMEARGGTPLGAALELADEVLRDESAVPARSFSPTLVLVSDGLPTDEWEEALDRLLDSPRGSRANRLAVAIGPDMTEQAKAVLRRFVSDEANGVFEAHDVGRIQQYFRWVTVTVTQQARSTRPDRAPVLRPDDLSDFGA
;
A
#
# COMPACT_ATOMS: atom_id res chain seq x y z
N VAL A 1 5.34 -5.64 -10.92
CA VAL A 1 3.92 -5.96 -10.72
C VAL A 1 3.64 -7.32 -11.38
N SER A 2 2.80 -8.16 -10.75
CA SER A 2 2.47 -9.51 -11.23
C SER A 2 1.99 -9.52 -12.68
N GLY A 3 2.32 -10.61 -13.45
CA GLY A 3 1.89 -10.76 -14.84
C GLY A 3 0.37 -10.81 -15.01
N SER A 4 -0.36 -11.32 -14.00
CA SER A 4 -1.82 -11.37 -13.97
C SER A 4 -2.47 -9.99 -13.87
N MET A 5 -1.74 -8.97 -13.43
CA MET A 5 -2.17 -7.57 -13.47
C MET A 5 -2.27 -7.01 -14.90
N GLY A 6 -1.64 -7.65 -15.88
CA GLY A 6 -1.68 -7.24 -17.29
C GLY A 6 -2.83 -7.83 -18.09
N GLU A 7 -3.62 -8.75 -17.50
CA GLU A 7 -4.75 -9.35 -18.19
C GLU A 7 -6.03 -9.32 -17.32
N PRO A 8 -7.01 -8.50 -17.68
CA PRO A 8 -6.95 -7.53 -18.78
C PRO A 8 -6.00 -6.38 -18.46
N ARG A 9 -5.35 -5.77 -19.46
CA ARG A 9 -4.46 -4.60 -19.33
C ARG A 9 -5.02 -3.49 -18.44
N GLU A 10 -6.34 -3.41 -18.38
CA GLU A 10 -7.07 -2.45 -17.57
C GLU A 10 -6.69 -2.41 -16.08
N LYS A 11 -6.28 -3.53 -15.46
CA LYS A 11 -5.95 -3.54 -14.02
C LYS A 11 -4.73 -2.69 -13.71
N ILE A 12 -3.64 -2.86 -14.46
CA ILE A 12 -2.41 -2.10 -14.22
C ILE A 12 -2.57 -0.63 -14.59
N ASP A 13 -3.33 -0.34 -15.65
CA ASP A 13 -3.60 1.02 -16.08
C ASP A 13 -4.43 1.76 -15.02
N VAL A 14 -5.47 1.10 -14.49
CA VAL A 14 -6.28 1.64 -13.38
C VAL A 14 -5.46 1.83 -12.12
N LEU A 15 -4.58 0.88 -11.79
CA LEU A 15 -3.70 1.01 -10.63
C LEU A 15 -2.77 2.22 -10.77
N ASN A 16 -2.16 2.41 -11.94
CA ASN A 16 -1.31 3.57 -12.25
C ASN A 16 -2.11 4.88 -12.10
N GLU A 17 -3.33 4.94 -12.63
CA GLU A 17 -4.20 6.10 -12.51
C GLU A 17 -4.56 6.40 -11.04
N CYS A 18 -4.95 5.37 -10.28
CA CYS A 18 -5.28 5.51 -8.86
C CYS A 18 -4.09 6.02 -8.04
N ILE A 19 -2.89 5.50 -8.29
CA ILE A 19 -1.68 5.95 -7.58
C ILE A 19 -1.36 7.40 -7.95
N ARG A 20 -1.45 7.78 -9.22
CA ARG A 20 -1.21 9.15 -9.67
C ARG A 20 -2.16 10.12 -8.96
N HIS A 21 -3.45 9.83 -8.94
CA HIS A 21 -4.43 10.65 -8.23
C HIS A 21 -4.16 10.72 -6.72
N MET A 22 -3.80 9.58 -6.09
CA MET A 22 -3.44 9.55 -4.68
C MET A 22 -2.22 10.44 -4.37
N LEU A 23 -1.19 10.43 -5.23
CA LEU A 23 -0.02 11.29 -5.10
C LEU A 23 -0.38 12.77 -5.21
N ASP A 24 -1.22 13.14 -6.18
CA ASP A 24 -1.71 14.51 -6.36
C ASP A 24 -2.53 14.99 -5.15
N ASP A 25 -3.42 14.11 -4.63
CA ASP A 25 -4.20 14.42 -3.43
C ASP A 25 -3.31 14.61 -2.20
N PHE A 26 -2.28 13.78 -2.01
CA PHE A 26 -1.32 13.92 -0.92
C PHE A 26 -0.46 15.18 -1.07
N ALA A 27 -0.05 15.52 -2.29
CA ALA A 27 0.76 16.71 -2.58
C ALA A 27 0.02 18.01 -2.24
N THR A 28 -1.31 18.02 -2.41
CA THR A 28 -2.15 19.19 -2.19
C THR A 28 -2.88 19.18 -0.84
N ALA A 29 -2.79 18.10 -0.07
CA ALA A 29 -3.48 17.95 1.20
C ALA A 29 -2.99 18.99 2.23
N ASP A 30 -3.92 19.75 2.81
CA ASP A 30 -3.62 20.58 3.98
C ASP A 30 -3.55 19.70 5.23
N VAL A 31 -2.35 19.37 5.65
CA VAL A 31 -2.03 18.58 6.85
C VAL A 31 -1.37 19.44 7.95
N GLY A 32 -1.55 20.74 7.88
CA GLY A 32 -1.02 21.72 8.84
C GLY A 32 0.51 21.80 8.78
N ARG A 33 1.21 21.36 9.85
CA ARG A 33 2.68 21.38 9.91
C ARG A 33 3.34 20.09 9.44
N GLY A 34 2.54 19.07 9.13
CA GLY A 34 3.04 17.79 8.64
C GLY A 34 3.40 17.82 7.15
N VAL A 35 4.08 16.79 6.69
CA VAL A 35 4.32 16.50 5.28
C VAL A 35 4.06 15.02 5.07
N ILE A 36 3.26 14.66 4.08
CA ILE A 36 3.06 13.27 3.70
C ILE A 36 4.22 12.84 2.79
N HIS A 37 4.98 11.83 3.22
CA HIS A 37 5.98 11.17 2.40
C HIS A 37 5.39 9.91 1.78
N VAL A 38 5.74 9.63 0.55
CA VAL A 38 5.28 8.45 -0.19
C VAL A 38 6.46 7.76 -0.85
N GLY A 39 6.49 6.44 -0.75
CA GLY A 39 7.38 5.57 -1.52
C GLY A 39 6.56 4.42 -2.10
N VAL A 40 6.94 3.92 -3.26
CA VAL A 40 6.29 2.80 -3.91
C VAL A 40 7.31 1.71 -4.25
N ILE A 41 7.05 0.51 -3.75
CA ILE A 41 7.83 -0.69 -4.08
C ILE A 41 7.07 -1.46 -5.15
N ALA A 42 7.66 -1.61 -6.31
CA ALA A 42 7.19 -2.53 -7.34
C ALA A 42 7.93 -3.87 -7.21
N PHE A 43 7.19 -4.97 -7.32
CA PHE A 43 7.78 -6.31 -7.25
C PHE A 43 7.24 -7.20 -8.36
N SER A 44 8.17 -7.85 -9.07
CA SER A 44 7.90 -8.74 -10.21
C SER A 44 9.16 -9.53 -10.57
N GLN A 45 9.06 -10.57 -11.36
CA GLN A 45 10.20 -11.29 -11.93
C GLN A 45 11.29 -11.68 -10.91
N ASN A 46 10.92 -12.14 -9.72
CA ASN A 46 11.81 -12.52 -8.62
C ASN A 46 12.63 -11.37 -7.98
N ARG A 47 12.22 -10.13 -8.14
CA ARG A 47 12.84 -8.97 -7.47
C ARG A 47 11.82 -7.94 -7.02
N ALA A 48 12.22 -7.13 -6.06
CA ALA A 48 11.54 -5.90 -5.67
C ALA A 48 12.47 -4.70 -5.91
N GLU A 49 11.88 -3.55 -6.23
CA GLU A 49 12.63 -2.30 -6.43
C GLU A 49 11.79 -1.10 -5.95
N LEU A 50 12.46 -0.06 -5.49
CA LEU A 50 11.82 1.24 -5.27
C LEU A 50 11.48 1.83 -6.64
N HIS A 51 10.20 1.79 -6.98
CA HIS A 51 9.67 2.40 -8.19
C HIS A 51 9.51 3.92 -8.02
N GLN A 52 9.16 4.33 -6.81
CA GLN A 52 9.18 5.71 -6.33
C GLN A 52 9.93 5.74 -5.00
N ASP A 53 11.00 6.52 -4.93
CA ASP A 53 11.73 6.75 -3.70
C ASP A 53 10.84 7.39 -2.63
N MET A 54 11.18 7.19 -1.35
CA MET A 54 10.47 7.80 -0.23
C MET A 54 10.77 9.31 -0.18
N VAL A 55 9.87 10.12 -0.74
CA VAL A 55 9.98 11.57 -0.83
C VAL A 55 8.68 12.25 -0.36
N PRO A 56 8.71 13.56 -0.05
CA PRO A 56 7.48 14.34 0.09
C PRO A 56 6.57 14.15 -1.12
N ALA A 57 5.28 13.96 -0.93
CA ALA A 57 4.34 13.72 -2.03
C ALA A 57 4.36 14.82 -3.11
N ALA A 58 4.64 16.07 -2.72
CA ALA A 58 4.79 17.19 -3.63
C ALA A 58 6.06 17.10 -4.53
N GLU A 59 7.01 16.23 -4.20
CA GLU A 59 8.25 15.99 -4.96
C GLU A 59 8.20 14.66 -5.71
N ALA A 60 7.14 13.86 -5.52
CA ALA A 60 7.00 12.59 -6.20
C ALA A 60 6.81 12.78 -7.71
N SER A 61 7.45 11.90 -8.49
CA SER A 61 7.30 11.88 -9.95
C SER A 61 6.89 10.49 -10.39
N TRP A 62 5.64 10.34 -10.84
CA TRP A 62 5.11 9.04 -11.20
C TRP A 62 5.45 8.64 -12.63
N THR A 63 5.98 7.44 -12.79
CA THR A 63 6.11 6.73 -14.07
C THR A 63 5.24 5.50 -14.03
N ASP A 64 4.48 5.21 -15.07
CA ASP A 64 3.57 4.08 -15.07
C ASP A 64 4.31 2.75 -14.93
N MET A 65 3.83 1.91 -14.02
CA MET A 65 4.30 0.53 -13.85
C MET A 65 3.81 -0.36 -14.97
N GLU A 66 4.60 -1.34 -15.33
CA GLU A 66 4.22 -2.41 -16.25
C GLU A 66 3.98 -3.72 -15.50
N ALA A 67 3.00 -4.50 -15.93
CA ALA A 67 2.77 -5.84 -15.42
C ALA A 67 3.82 -6.80 -16.01
N ARG A 68 4.60 -7.46 -15.13
CA ARG A 68 5.65 -8.41 -15.52
C ARG A 68 5.60 -9.59 -14.56
N GLY A 69 5.47 -10.81 -14.98
CA GLY A 69 5.21 -12.01 -14.18
C GLY A 69 5.95 -12.16 -12.84
N GLY A 70 5.38 -13.01 -11.99
CA GLY A 70 5.88 -13.30 -10.64
C GLY A 70 5.40 -12.36 -9.55
N THR A 71 5.37 -12.86 -8.31
CA THR A 71 4.90 -12.15 -7.12
C THR A 71 5.91 -12.35 -5.97
N PRO A 72 7.15 -11.81 -6.08
CA PRO A 72 8.18 -11.98 -5.05
C PRO A 72 7.86 -11.10 -3.83
N LEU A 73 6.92 -11.55 -3.02
CA LEU A 73 6.43 -10.84 -1.84
C LEU A 73 7.51 -10.74 -0.76
N GLY A 74 8.29 -11.80 -0.55
CA GLY A 74 9.39 -11.81 0.42
C GLY A 74 10.39 -10.70 0.13
N ALA A 75 10.85 -10.58 -1.13
CA ALA A 75 11.75 -9.51 -1.55
C ALA A 75 11.13 -8.12 -1.34
N ALA A 76 9.83 -7.96 -1.57
CA ALA A 76 9.15 -6.68 -1.34
C ALA A 76 9.07 -6.32 0.15
N LEU A 77 8.82 -7.29 1.03
CA LEU A 77 8.76 -7.09 2.48
C LEU A 77 10.14 -6.78 3.06
N GLU A 78 11.21 -7.42 2.57
CA GLU A 78 12.59 -7.10 2.94
C GLU A 78 12.95 -5.66 2.58
N LEU A 79 12.67 -5.25 1.34
CA LEU A 79 12.91 -3.88 0.90
C LEU A 79 12.07 -2.87 1.69
N ALA A 80 10.82 -3.20 2.02
CA ALA A 80 10.00 -2.34 2.88
C ALA A 80 10.59 -2.16 4.28
N ASP A 81 11.11 -3.22 4.90
CA ASP A 81 11.77 -3.15 6.20
C ASP A 81 13.08 -2.32 6.13
N GLU A 82 13.85 -2.47 5.05
CA GLU A 82 15.05 -1.65 4.80
C GLU A 82 14.70 -0.16 4.71
N VAL A 83 13.69 0.21 3.91
CA VAL A 83 13.23 1.60 3.78
C VAL A 83 12.74 2.15 5.13
N LEU A 84 12.00 1.35 5.89
CA LEU A 84 11.52 1.77 7.20
C LEU A 84 12.64 1.97 8.23
N ARG A 85 13.76 1.27 8.11
CA ARG A 85 14.93 1.41 8.98
C ARG A 85 15.82 2.57 8.59
N ASP A 86 15.76 3.02 7.35
CA ASP A 86 16.54 4.16 6.88
C ASP A 86 15.99 5.47 7.47
N GLU A 87 16.73 6.06 8.42
CA GLU A 87 16.33 7.31 9.05
C GLU A 87 16.40 8.52 8.10
N SER A 88 17.08 8.41 6.96
CA SER A 88 17.08 9.44 5.92
C SER A 88 15.80 9.45 5.13
N ALA A 89 15.23 8.27 4.88
CA ALA A 89 13.94 8.09 4.19
C ALA A 89 12.76 8.29 5.15
N VAL A 90 12.86 7.71 6.36
CA VAL A 90 11.80 7.78 7.39
C VAL A 90 12.40 8.27 8.71
N PRO A 91 12.38 9.57 9.00
CA PRO A 91 12.97 10.16 10.22
C PRO A 91 12.46 9.55 11.52
N ALA A 92 13.31 9.49 12.56
CA ALA A 92 12.98 8.87 13.85
C ALA A 92 11.73 9.44 14.54
N ARG A 93 11.39 10.69 14.25
CA ARG A 93 10.22 11.39 14.80
C ARG A 93 8.97 11.32 13.89
N SER A 94 8.99 10.50 12.84
CA SER A 94 7.82 10.28 11.99
C SER A 94 6.72 9.56 12.76
N PHE A 95 5.48 9.79 12.37
CA PHE A 95 4.35 9.00 12.81
C PHE A 95 4.45 7.56 12.31
N SER A 96 3.63 6.68 12.86
CA SER A 96 3.56 5.28 12.42
C SER A 96 3.24 5.22 10.92
N PRO A 97 4.04 4.48 10.13
CA PRO A 97 3.81 4.41 8.69
C PRO A 97 2.53 3.64 8.36
N THR A 98 1.95 3.94 7.21
CA THR A 98 0.90 3.12 6.60
C THR A 98 1.51 2.34 5.44
N LEU A 99 1.44 1.01 5.50
CA LEU A 99 1.86 0.10 4.45
C LEU A 99 0.63 -0.43 3.72
N VAL A 100 0.61 -0.32 2.42
CA VAL A 100 -0.49 -0.81 1.57
C VAL A 100 0.04 -1.89 0.65
N LEU A 101 -0.41 -3.13 0.86
CA LEU A 101 -0.06 -4.26 0.00
C LEU A 101 -1.15 -4.49 -1.05
N VAL A 102 -0.75 -4.42 -2.30
CA VAL A 102 -1.62 -4.67 -3.47
C VAL A 102 -1.14 -5.94 -4.16
N SER A 103 -1.99 -6.95 -4.25
CA SER A 103 -1.64 -8.22 -4.90
C SER A 103 -2.85 -8.86 -5.58
N ASP A 104 -2.58 -9.60 -6.65
CA ASP A 104 -3.56 -10.37 -7.42
C ASP A 104 -3.25 -11.88 -7.47
N GLY A 105 -2.28 -12.35 -6.68
CA GLY A 105 -1.87 -13.75 -6.70
C GLY A 105 -1.11 -14.24 -5.48
N LEU A 106 -0.70 -15.49 -5.57
CA LEU A 106 0.14 -16.13 -4.57
C LEU A 106 1.59 -15.64 -4.67
N PRO A 107 2.31 -15.51 -3.53
CA PRO A 107 3.74 -15.30 -3.55
C PRO A 107 4.48 -16.39 -4.33
N THR A 108 5.54 -15.98 -5.02
CA THR A 108 6.41 -16.89 -5.81
C THR A 108 7.77 -17.14 -5.13
N ASP A 109 7.99 -16.54 -3.96
CA ASP A 109 9.19 -16.68 -3.14
C ASP A 109 8.84 -17.04 -1.69
N GLU A 110 9.87 -17.24 -0.86
CA GLU A 110 9.73 -17.43 0.58
C GLU A 110 9.50 -16.09 1.26
N TRP A 111 8.29 -15.86 1.74
CA TRP A 111 7.83 -14.57 2.25
C TRP A 111 7.60 -14.56 3.76
N GLU A 112 7.40 -15.72 4.38
CA GLU A 112 7.00 -15.83 5.79
C GLU A 112 8.03 -15.21 6.72
N GLU A 113 9.31 -15.57 6.56
CA GLU A 113 10.39 -15.03 7.39
C GLU A 113 10.59 -13.52 7.17
N ALA A 114 10.41 -13.05 5.94
CA ALA A 114 10.49 -11.62 5.63
C ALA A 114 9.35 -10.84 6.29
N LEU A 115 8.14 -11.41 6.30
CA LEU A 115 7.01 -10.82 7.02
C LEU A 115 7.28 -10.79 8.53
N ASP A 116 7.71 -11.89 9.11
CA ASP A 116 7.97 -11.97 10.55
C ASP A 116 9.04 -10.94 10.97
N ARG A 117 10.13 -10.79 10.18
CA ARG A 117 11.15 -9.74 10.42
C ARG A 117 10.58 -8.33 10.35
N LEU A 118 9.74 -8.05 9.36
CA LEU A 118 9.05 -6.76 9.25
C LEU A 118 8.16 -6.50 10.47
N LEU A 119 7.38 -7.50 10.91
CA LEU A 119 6.48 -7.38 12.06
C LEU A 119 7.22 -7.20 13.38
N ASP A 120 8.41 -7.76 13.52
CA ASP A 120 9.26 -7.63 14.70
C ASP A 120 10.08 -6.33 14.70
N SER A 121 10.18 -5.65 13.57
CA SER A 121 10.96 -4.42 13.45
C SER A 121 10.28 -3.24 14.19
N PRO A 122 11.08 -2.27 14.74
CA PRO A 122 10.52 -1.18 15.55
C PRO A 122 9.46 -0.32 14.85
N ARG A 123 9.53 -0.20 13.52
CA ARG A 123 8.59 0.59 12.73
C ARG A 123 7.52 -0.27 12.07
N GLY A 124 7.88 -1.45 11.58
CA GLY A 124 6.95 -2.40 10.99
C GLY A 124 5.90 -2.90 11.98
N SER A 125 6.30 -3.14 13.24
CA SER A 125 5.37 -3.53 14.32
C SER A 125 4.28 -2.50 14.61
N ARG A 126 4.60 -1.21 14.42
CA ARG A 126 3.67 -0.09 14.64
C ARG A 126 2.98 0.39 13.37
N ALA A 127 3.39 -0.15 12.20
CA ALA A 127 2.80 0.25 10.93
C ALA A 127 1.32 -0.12 10.87
N ASN A 128 0.50 0.79 10.34
CA ASN A 128 -0.84 0.46 9.90
C ASN A 128 -0.73 -0.29 8.57
N ARG A 129 -1.07 -1.59 8.57
CA ARG A 129 -0.91 -2.46 7.40
C ARG A 129 -2.27 -2.79 6.82
N LEU A 130 -2.45 -2.41 5.57
CA LEU A 130 -3.66 -2.54 4.78
C LEU A 130 -3.37 -3.43 3.57
N ALA A 131 -4.34 -4.22 3.13
CA ALA A 131 -4.16 -5.08 1.96
C ALA A 131 -5.39 -5.06 1.04
N VAL A 132 -5.13 -5.11 -0.26
CA VAL A 132 -6.15 -5.29 -1.28
C VAL A 132 -5.83 -6.47 -2.19
N ALA A 133 -6.82 -7.34 -2.35
CA ALA A 133 -6.83 -8.45 -3.29
C ALA A 133 -7.48 -7.99 -4.60
N ILE A 134 -6.73 -7.97 -5.71
CA ILE A 134 -7.22 -7.50 -7.00
C ILE A 134 -7.59 -8.67 -7.91
N GLY A 135 -8.81 -8.67 -8.39
CA GLY A 135 -9.33 -9.61 -9.38
C GLY A 135 -10.33 -10.60 -8.81
N PRO A 136 -11.20 -11.15 -9.69
CA PRO A 136 -12.28 -12.06 -9.28
C PRO A 136 -11.75 -13.45 -8.88
N ASP A 137 -10.56 -13.84 -9.34
CA ASP A 137 -10.04 -15.20 -9.23
C ASP A 137 -9.03 -15.39 -8.09
N MET A 138 -9.00 -14.46 -7.12
CA MET A 138 -8.13 -14.59 -5.94
C MET A 138 -8.50 -15.82 -5.12
N THR A 139 -7.54 -16.74 -5.00
CA THR A 139 -7.73 -17.96 -4.20
C THR A 139 -7.79 -17.63 -2.71
N GLU A 140 -8.47 -18.47 -1.91
CA GLU A 140 -8.47 -18.33 -0.45
C GLU A 140 -7.06 -18.43 0.15
N GLN A 141 -6.19 -19.19 -0.49
CA GLN A 141 -4.78 -19.28 -0.08
C GLN A 141 -4.05 -17.93 -0.26
N ALA A 142 -4.25 -17.25 -1.40
CA ALA A 142 -3.68 -15.93 -1.63
C ALA A 142 -4.26 -14.88 -0.65
N LYS A 143 -5.56 -14.93 -0.39
CA LYS A 143 -6.20 -14.06 0.62
C LYS A 143 -5.68 -14.33 2.04
N ALA A 144 -5.36 -15.59 2.38
CA ALA A 144 -4.77 -15.93 3.68
C ALA A 144 -3.39 -15.29 3.88
N VAL A 145 -2.57 -15.19 2.82
CA VAL A 145 -1.30 -14.44 2.85
C VAL A 145 -1.55 -12.98 3.19
N LEU A 146 -2.48 -12.34 2.49
CA LEU A 146 -2.81 -10.93 2.73
C LEU A 146 -3.36 -10.71 4.15
N ARG A 147 -4.17 -11.65 4.69
CA ARG A 147 -4.66 -11.56 6.08
C ARG A 147 -3.53 -11.59 7.10
N ARG A 148 -2.44 -12.35 6.88
CA ARG A 148 -1.26 -12.31 7.76
C ARG A 148 -0.55 -10.96 7.75
N PHE A 149 -0.61 -10.23 6.64
CA PHE A 149 0.02 -8.92 6.54
C PHE A 149 -0.78 -7.83 7.27
N VAL A 150 -2.10 -7.86 7.29
CA VAL A 150 -2.95 -6.77 7.85
C VAL A 150 -2.71 -6.60 9.35
N SER A 151 -2.69 -5.36 9.83
CA SER A 151 -2.47 -5.06 11.26
C SER A 151 -3.70 -5.23 12.13
N ASP A 152 -4.90 -5.13 11.55
CA ASP A 152 -6.18 -5.24 12.25
C ASP A 152 -7.13 -6.14 11.46
N GLU A 153 -7.50 -7.27 12.05
CA GLU A 153 -8.45 -8.21 11.45
C GLU A 153 -9.82 -7.57 11.16
N ALA A 154 -10.20 -6.54 11.93
CA ALA A 154 -11.45 -5.82 11.69
C ALA A 154 -11.45 -5.04 10.38
N ASN A 155 -10.28 -4.62 9.88
CA ASN A 155 -10.14 -4.00 8.56
C ASN A 155 -10.15 -5.02 7.42
N GLY A 156 -9.76 -6.27 7.71
CA GLY A 156 -9.76 -7.37 6.76
C GLY A 156 -8.87 -7.12 5.52
N VAL A 157 -9.04 -7.98 4.54
CA VAL A 157 -8.48 -7.80 3.19
C VAL A 157 -9.59 -7.24 2.32
N PHE A 158 -9.35 -6.08 1.70
CA PHE A 158 -10.32 -5.51 0.77
C PHE A 158 -10.28 -6.29 -0.55
N GLU A 159 -11.45 -6.70 -1.05
CA GLU A 159 -11.57 -7.44 -2.31
C GLU A 159 -12.03 -6.50 -3.42
N ALA A 160 -11.15 -6.27 -4.40
CA ALA A 160 -11.41 -5.42 -5.55
C ALA A 160 -11.57 -6.28 -6.81
N HIS A 161 -12.80 -6.70 -7.09
CA HIS A 161 -13.13 -7.57 -8.23
C HIS A 161 -13.21 -6.83 -9.56
N ASP A 162 -13.37 -5.51 -9.53
CA ASP A 162 -13.51 -4.65 -10.70
C ASP A 162 -12.80 -3.29 -10.51
N VAL A 163 -12.77 -2.51 -11.58
CA VAL A 163 -12.14 -1.18 -11.64
C VAL A 163 -12.70 -0.24 -10.58
N GLY A 164 -14.02 -0.19 -10.41
CA GLY A 164 -14.67 0.69 -9.45
C GLY A 164 -14.26 0.38 -8.02
N ARG A 165 -14.07 -0.90 -7.67
CA ARG A 165 -13.60 -1.33 -6.35
C ARG A 165 -12.12 -0.97 -6.13
N ILE A 166 -11.27 -1.06 -7.16
CA ILE A 166 -9.87 -0.59 -7.08
C ILE A 166 -9.85 0.91 -6.77
N GLN A 167 -10.59 1.71 -7.53
CA GLN A 167 -10.69 3.16 -7.31
C GLN A 167 -11.24 3.50 -5.93
N GLN A 168 -12.27 2.80 -5.46
CA GLN A 168 -12.83 2.96 -4.11
C GLN A 168 -11.78 2.70 -3.03
N TYR A 169 -10.98 1.64 -3.17
CA TYR A 169 -9.93 1.32 -2.21
C TYR A 169 -8.87 2.41 -2.12
N PHE A 170 -8.34 2.88 -3.25
CA PHE A 170 -7.33 3.94 -3.25
C PHE A 170 -7.86 5.27 -2.72
N ARG A 171 -9.11 5.61 -3.03
CA ARG A 171 -9.78 6.77 -2.41
C ARG A 171 -9.87 6.61 -0.89
N TRP A 172 -10.22 5.44 -0.40
CA TRP A 172 -10.25 5.16 1.03
C TRP A 172 -8.87 5.28 1.68
N VAL A 173 -7.82 4.75 1.07
CA VAL A 173 -6.43 4.90 1.55
C VAL A 173 -6.07 6.38 1.62
N THR A 174 -6.35 7.15 0.57
CA THR A 174 -6.08 8.59 0.49
C THR A 174 -6.75 9.37 1.62
N VAL A 175 -8.04 9.13 1.83
CA VAL A 175 -8.81 9.79 2.90
C VAL A 175 -8.27 9.39 4.27
N THR A 176 -8.00 8.10 4.49
CA THR A 176 -7.49 7.56 5.77
C THR A 176 -6.14 8.20 6.12
N VAL A 177 -5.18 8.18 5.22
CA VAL A 177 -3.84 8.75 5.45
C VAL A 177 -3.92 10.26 5.67
N THR A 178 -4.70 10.97 4.87
CA THR A 178 -4.87 12.42 5.01
C THR A 178 -5.52 12.79 6.35
N GLN A 179 -6.51 12.06 6.81
CA GLN A 179 -7.15 12.28 8.11
C GLN A 179 -6.19 11.97 9.27
N GLN A 180 -5.41 10.89 9.17
CA GLN A 180 -4.38 10.58 10.14
C GLN A 180 -3.33 11.69 10.21
N ALA A 181 -2.86 12.20 9.09
CA ALA A 181 -1.88 13.28 9.01
C ALA A 181 -2.41 14.61 9.60
N ARG A 182 -3.71 14.87 9.51
CA ARG A 182 -4.38 16.03 10.14
C ARG A 182 -4.61 15.88 11.64
N SER A 183 -4.59 14.66 12.15
CA SER A 183 -4.90 14.38 13.55
C SER A 183 -3.79 14.92 14.48
N THR A 184 -4.19 15.45 15.63
CA THR A 184 -3.25 15.79 16.71
C THR A 184 -2.63 14.55 17.36
N ARG A 185 -3.21 13.38 17.13
CA ARG A 185 -2.76 12.04 17.59
C ARG A 185 -2.87 11.03 16.45
N PRO A 186 -2.02 11.11 15.40
CA PRO A 186 -2.14 10.27 14.20
C PRO A 186 -2.13 8.77 14.51
N ASP A 187 -1.27 8.31 15.44
CA ASP A 187 -1.18 6.90 15.82
C ASP A 187 -2.43 6.35 16.54
N ARG A 188 -3.40 7.20 16.85
CA ARG A 188 -4.69 6.84 17.47
C ARG A 188 -5.89 7.26 16.62
N ALA A 189 -5.65 7.81 15.44
CA ALA A 189 -6.73 8.16 14.53
C ALA A 189 -7.43 6.88 14.08
N PRO A 190 -8.77 6.84 14.10
CA PRO A 190 -9.50 5.66 13.65
C PRO A 190 -9.24 5.43 12.15
N VAL A 191 -9.02 4.19 11.78
CA VAL A 191 -9.02 3.78 10.39
C VAL A 191 -10.49 3.63 9.97
N LEU A 192 -10.92 4.40 8.98
CA LEU A 192 -12.26 4.27 8.41
C LEU A 192 -12.40 2.87 7.77
N ARG A 193 -13.61 2.36 7.65
CA ARG A 193 -13.84 1.17 6.85
C ARG A 193 -14.08 1.57 5.40
N PRO A 194 -13.62 0.77 4.42
CA PRO A 194 -13.85 1.08 3.00
C PRO A 194 -15.34 1.23 2.63
N ASP A 195 -16.21 0.50 3.33
CA ASP A 195 -17.66 0.55 3.11
C ASP A 195 -18.33 1.81 3.70
N ASP A 196 -17.65 2.49 4.64
CA ASP A 196 -18.16 3.73 5.25
C ASP A 196 -18.02 4.94 4.30
N LEU A 197 -17.31 4.79 3.18
CA LEU A 197 -17.13 5.87 2.18
C LEU A 197 -18.36 6.13 1.31
N SER A 198 -19.39 5.31 1.37
CA SER A 198 -20.66 5.56 0.66
C SER A 198 -21.33 6.89 1.07
N ASP A 199 -20.99 7.44 2.25
CA ASP A 199 -21.52 8.69 2.79
C ASP A 199 -20.67 9.93 2.47
N PHE A 200 -19.47 9.77 1.89
CA PHE A 200 -18.61 10.90 1.50
C PHE A 200 -18.75 11.20 -0.02
N GLY A 201 -19.96 11.55 -0.41
CA GLY A 201 -20.42 12.27 -1.57
C GLY A 201 -19.69 12.12 -2.92
N ALA A 202 -20.52 11.92 -3.92
CA ALA A 202 -20.19 12.14 -5.32
C ALA A 202 -19.70 13.57 -5.60
#